data_0bdcc8cba09281f94db5f314dfcf6fe9
#
_entry.id   0bdcc8cba09281f94db5f314dfcf6fe9
#
_cell.length_a   1.000
_cell.length_b   1.000
_cell.length_c   1.000
_cell.angle_alpha   90.00
_cell.angle_beta   90.00
_cell.angle_gamma   90.00
#
_symmetry.space_group_name_H-M   'P 1'
#
loop_
_entity.id
_entity.type
_entity.pdbx_description
1 polymer ?
#
loop_
_entity_poly.entity_id
_entity_poly.type
_entity_poly.pdbx_seq_one_letter_code
_entity_poly.pdbx_strand_id
1 'polypeptide(L)'
;MCVICDTEKLDIQGCNGAPDWIIEILSKGNSKRETQEKYALYQESGVKEYWLVYPYEQSVHQFVLNGQTEKYELITMFSAEDHASPALFPDLVIDLAEVFAE
;
A
#
# COMPACT_ATOMS: atom_id res chain seq x y z
N MET A 1 3.36 6.23 -6.97
CA MET A 1 2.65 6.11 -5.66
C MET A 1 1.17 6.43 -5.85
N CYS A 2 0.31 5.61 -5.28
CA CYS A 2 -1.13 5.88 -5.24
C CYS A 2 -1.56 6.04 -3.79
N VAL A 3 -2.41 7.05 -3.54
CA VAL A 3 -2.89 7.37 -2.20
C VAL A 3 -4.42 7.31 -2.22
N ILE A 4 -4.99 6.51 -1.32
CA ILE A 4 -6.44 6.31 -1.27
C ILE A 4 -6.95 6.72 0.11
N CYS A 5 -7.99 7.57 0.11
CA CYS A 5 -8.61 8.08 1.32
C CYS A 5 -10.06 7.64 1.40
N ASP A 6 -10.55 7.50 2.63
CA ASP A 6 -11.98 7.39 2.87
C ASP A 6 -12.67 8.65 2.35
N THR A 7 -13.88 8.49 1.81
CA THR A 7 -14.64 9.63 1.26
C THR A 7 -14.89 10.73 2.30
N GLU A 8 -14.98 10.38 3.57
CA GLU A 8 -15.14 11.34 4.66
C GLU A 8 -13.94 12.25 4.85
N LYS A 9 -12.76 11.84 4.36
CA LYS A 9 -11.53 12.62 4.44
C LYS A 9 -11.29 13.50 3.24
N LEU A 10 -12.10 13.36 2.19
CA LEU A 10 -11.92 14.15 0.97
C LEU A 10 -12.52 15.54 1.14
N ASP A 11 -11.78 16.55 0.68
CA ASP A 11 -12.25 17.90 0.59
C ASP A 11 -11.78 18.54 -0.73
N ILE A 12 -11.97 19.85 -0.89
CA ILE A 12 -11.60 20.57 -2.10
C ILE A 12 -10.11 20.47 -2.42
N GLN A 13 -9.29 20.30 -1.40
CA GLN A 13 -7.83 20.25 -1.53
C GLN A 13 -7.27 18.83 -1.58
N GLY A 14 -8.12 17.81 -1.46
CA GLY A 14 -7.74 16.41 -1.48
C GLY A 14 -8.01 15.70 -0.18
N CYS A 15 -7.11 14.79 0.19
CA CYS A 15 -7.27 13.98 1.40
C CYS A 15 -6.96 14.79 2.65
N ASN A 16 -7.92 14.86 3.56
CA ASN A 16 -7.77 15.56 4.83
C ASN A 16 -7.25 14.59 5.88
N GLY A 17 -6.05 14.86 6.41
CA GLY A 17 -5.39 13.96 7.36
C GLY A 17 -4.59 12.87 6.66
N ALA A 18 -4.22 11.81 7.39
CA ALA A 18 -3.47 10.70 6.83
C ALA A 18 -4.36 9.88 5.89
N PRO A 19 -3.84 9.45 4.72
CA PRO A 19 -4.60 8.56 3.85
C PRO A 19 -4.82 7.20 4.52
N ASP A 20 -5.88 6.51 4.09
CA ASP A 20 -6.18 5.20 4.66
C ASP A 20 -5.33 4.09 4.03
N TRP A 21 -4.96 4.25 2.77
CA TRP A 21 -4.24 3.23 2.00
C TRP A 21 -3.23 3.91 1.08
N ILE A 22 -1.99 3.47 1.12
CA ILE A 22 -0.92 3.94 0.23
C ILE A 22 -0.36 2.75 -0.55
N ILE A 23 -0.22 2.92 -1.85
CA ILE A 23 0.44 1.96 -2.72
C ILE A 23 1.71 2.60 -3.26
N GLU A 24 2.86 2.04 -2.90
CA GLU A 24 4.17 2.51 -3.34
C GLU A 24 4.73 1.56 -4.39
N ILE A 25 4.96 2.07 -5.61
CA ILE A 25 5.53 1.28 -6.69
C ILE A 25 7.02 1.57 -6.75
N LEU A 26 7.83 0.53 -6.55
CA LEU A 26 9.28 0.67 -6.49
C LEU A 26 9.89 0.59 -7.89
N SER A 27 10.92 1.39 -8.13
CA SER A 27 11.71 1.34 -9.36
C SER A 27 13.14 0.91 -9.02
N LYS A 28 13.95 0.64 -10.06
CA LYS A 28 15.35 0.30 -9.86
C LYS A 28 16.15 1.37 -9.13
N GLY A 29 15.73 2.63 -9.25
CA GLY A 29 16.39 3.74 -8.60
C GLY A 29 16.06 3.92 -7.13
N ASN A 30 15.04 3.23 -6.62
CA ASN A 30 14.67 3.33 -5.22
C ASN A 30 15.67 2.59 -4.34
N SER A 31 16.19 3.28 -3.32
CA SER A 31 17.07 2.66 -2.37
C SER A 31 16.28 1.96 -1.28
N LYS A 32 16.91 0.96 -0.67
CA LYS A 32 16.35 0.27 0.48
C LYS A 32 16.09 1.25 1.63
N ARG A 33 16.98 2.24 1.78
CA ARG A 33 16.87 3.27 2.80
C ARG A 33 15.59 4.11 2.61
N GLU A 34 15.32 4.55 1.39
CA GLU A 34 14.11 5.33 1.08
C GLU A 34 12.86 4.55 1.40
N THR A 35 12.84 3.26 1.06
CA THR A 35 11.71 2.38 1.35
C THR A 35 11.49 2.25 2.85
N GLN A 36 12.56 2.07 3.62
CA GLN A 36 12.47 1.95 5.06
C GLN A 36 12.01 3.25 5.72
N GLU A 37 12.49 4.40 5.24
CA GLU A 37 12.08 5.70 5.76
C GLU A 37 10.61 5.97 5.51
N LYS A 38 10.11 5.64 4.32
CA LYS A 38 8.70 5.80 4.00
C LYS A 38 7.82 4.86 4.83
N TYR A 39 8.25 3.62 4.99
CA TYR A 39 7.56 2.64 5.82
C TYR A 39 7.37 3.17 7.25
N ALA A 40 8.46 3.65 7.85
CA ALA A 40 8.42 4.21 9.20
C ALA A 40 7.53 5.46 9.28
N LEU A 41 7.62 6.33 8.28
CA LEU A 41 6.82 7.54 8.22
C LEU A 41 5.32 7.22 8.17
N TYR A 42 4.91 6.32 7.29
CA TYR A 42 3.50 5.97 7.14
C TYR A 42 2.97 5.24 8.36
N GLN A 43 3.79 4.38 8.97
CA GLN A 43 3.44 3.71 10.21
C GLN A 43 3.20 4.72 11.34
N GLU A 44 4.09 5.67 11.50
CA GLU A 44 3.97 6.73 12.50
C GLU A 44 2.76 7.63 12.24
N SER A 45 2.45 7.89 10.97
CA SER A 45 1.33 8.73 10.58
C SER A 45 -0.03 8.04 10.73
N GLY A 46 -0.05 6.74 10.99
CA GLY A 46 -1.28 5.99 11.19
C GLY A 46 -1.98 5.57 9.91
N VAL A 47 -1.24 5.44 8.80
CA VAL A 47 -1.79 4.90 7.56
C VAL A 47 -2.18 3.44 7.78
N LYS A 48 -3.46 3.13 7.57
CA LYS A 48 -4.01 1.82 7.96
C LYS A 48 -3.54 0.67 7.11
N GLU A 49 -3.32 0.91 5.82
CA GLU A 49 -2.86 -0.14 4.91
C GLU A 49 -1.78 0.42 3.99
N TYR A 50 -0.74 -0.38 3.77
CA TYR A 50 0.40 0.02 2.96
C TYR A 50 0.84 -1.15 2.08
N TRP A 51 0.91 -0.91 0.78
CA TRP A 51 1.34 -1.92 -0.19
C TRP A 51 2.65 -1.51 -0.82
N LEU A 52 3.60 -2.44 -0.89
CA LEU A 52 4.82 -2.30 -1.65
C LEU A 52 4.71 -3.15 -2.91
N VAL A 53 4.79 -2.50 -4.07
CA VAL A 53 4.74 -3.18 -5.37
C VAL A 53 6.14 -3.27 -5.93
N TYR A 54 6.57 -4.47 -6.26
CA TYR A 54 7.89 -4.75 -6.83
C TYR A 54 7.72 -5.18 -8.30
N PRO A 55 7.76 -4.25 -9.27
CA PRO A 55 7.47 -4.57 -10.67
C PRO A 55 8.45 -5.57 -11.29
N TYR A 56 9.73 -5.51 -10.90
CA TYR A 56 10.73 -6.41 -11.44
C TYR A 56 10.59 -7.84 -10.95
N GLU A 57 10.11 -7.99 -9.73
CA GLU A 57 9.88 -9.30 -9.14
C GLU A 57 8.43 -9.74 -9.33
N GLN A 58 7.59 -8.85 -9.83
CA GLN A 58 6.16 -9.06 -10.04
C GLN A 58 5.49 -9.57 -8.76
N SER A 59 5.73 -8.85 -7.67
CA SER A 59 5.16 -9.18 -6.37
C SER A 59 4.61 -7.93 -5.68
N VAL A 60 3.67 -8.16 -4.76
CA VAL A 60 3.05 -7.11 -3.94
C VAL A 60 3.06 -7.57 -2.50
N HIS A 61 3.58 -6.72 -1.62
CA HIS A 61 3.55 -6.99 -0.17
C HIS A 61 2.47 -6.13 0.47
N GLN A 62 1.53 -6.76 1.17
CA GLN A 62 0.43 -6.08 1.83
C GLN A 62 0.70 -5.97 3.33
N PHE A 63 0.78 -4.74 3.82
CA PHE A 63 0.95 -4.44 5.24
C PHE A 63 -0.31 -3.79 5.78
N VAL A 64 -0.73 -4.21 6.97
CA VAL A 64 -1.88 -3.64 7.67
C VAL A 64 -1.42 -3.17 9.05
N LEU A 65 -1.82 -1.96 9.42
CA LEU A 65 -1.45 -1.38 10.70
C LEU A 65 -2.25 -2.05 11.83
N ASN A 66 -1.52 -2.59 12.80
CA ASN A 66 -2.13 -3.13 14.00
C ASN A 66 -2.52 -1.96 14.94
N GLY A 67 -3.80 -1.83 15.23
CA GLY A 67 -4.31 -0.73 16.05
C GLY A 67 -3.86 -0.75 17.50
N GLN A 68 -3.39 -1.90 18.00
CA GLN A 68 -2.93 -2.02 19.38
C GLN A 68 -1.44 -1.70 19.51
N THR A 69 -0.61 -2.18 18.57
CA THR A 69 0.85 -1.96 18.62
C THR A 69 1.28 -0.73 17.84
N GLU A 70 0.41 -0.20 16.99
CA GLU A 70 0.70 0.90 16.06
C GLU A 70 1.83 0.57 15.08
N LYS A 71 1.99 -0.72 14.77
CA LYS A 71 3.01 -1.22 13.83
C LYS A 71 2.39 -2.02 12.71
N TYR A 72 3.04 -1.96 11.54
CA TYR A 72 2.60 -2.74 10.38
C TYR A 72 2.91 -4.22 10.57
N GLU A 73 1.98 -5.03 10.08
CA GLU A 73 2.16 -6.48 9.99
C GLU A 73 2.02 -6.87 8.52
N LEU A 74 2.93 -7.72 8.04
CA LEU A 74 2.82 -8.28 6.70
C LEU A 74 1.73 -9.35 6.71
N ILE A 75 0.61 -9.05 6.04
CA ILE A 75 -0.54 -9.95 6.02
C ILE A 75 -0.44 -10.94 4.87
N THR A 76 -0.09 -10.45 3.68
CA THR A 76 -0.08 -11.29 2.49
C THR A 76 0.99 -10.80 1.52
N MET A 77 1.58 -11.76 0.80
CA MET A 77 2.45 -11.48 -0.34
C MET A 77 1.79 -12.05 -1.57
N PHE A 78 1.49 -11.19 -2.54
CA PHE A 78 0.85 -11.59 -3.79
C PHE A 78 1.88 -11.73 -4.90
N SER A 79 1.66 -12.67 -5.81
CA SER A 79 2.44 -12.79 -7.04
C SER A 79 1.63 -12.30 -8.24
N ALA A 80 2.25 -12.27 -9.42
CA ALA A 80 1.58 -11.81 -10.64
C ALA A 80 0.37 -12.67 -11.03
N GLU A 81 0.28 -13.89 -10.51
CA GLU A 81 -0.83 -14.80 -10.81
C GLU A 81 -2.00 -14.63 -9.84
N ASP A 82 -1.81 -13.85 -8.77
CA ASP A 82 -2.80 -13.68 -7.75
C ASP A 82 -3.75 -12.52 -8.03
N HIS A 83 -4.89 -12.55 -7.35
CA HIS A 83 -5.80 -11.42 -7.26
C HIS A 83 -5.65 -10.80 -5.88
N ALA A 84 -5.33 -9.53 -5.84
CA ALA A 84 -5.10 -8.82 -4.58
C ALA A 84 -6.36 -8.07 -4.16
N SER A 85 -6.65 -8.09 -2.86
CA SER A 85 -7.73 -7.32 -2.27
C SER A 85 -7.21 -6.58 -1.05
N PRO A 86 -7.47 -5.26 -0.95
CA PRO A 86 -7.10 -4.54 0.26
C PRO A 86 -7.99 -4.96 1.44
N ALA A 87 -7.40 -4.94 2.64
CA ALA A 87 -8.15 -5.26 3.85
C ALA A 87 -9.24 -4.23 4.13
N LEU A 88 -8.98 -2.96 3.78
CA LEU A 88 -9.94 -1.87 3.96
C LEU A 88 -11.12 -1.93 2.98
N PHE A 89 -10.91 -2.50 1.81
CA PHE A 89 -11.90 -2.57 0.75
C PHE A 89 -11.99 -4.01 0.22
N PRO A 90 -12.55 -4.95 0.99
CA PRO A 90 -12.49 -6.37 0.63
C PRO A 90 -13.26 -6.73 -0.64
N ASP A 91 -14.18 -5.88 -1.06
CA ASP A 91 -14.93 -6.10 -2.31
C ASP A 91 -14.14 -5.69 -3.55
N LEU A 92 -13.06 -4.95 -3.39
CA LEU A 92 -12.20 -4.56 -4.49
C LEU A 92 -11.22 -5.69 -4.79
N VAL A 93 -11.25 -6.17 -6.03
CA VAL A 93 -10.33 -7.23 -6.48
C VAL A 93 -9.47 -6.68 -7.60
N ILE A 94 -8.15 -6.80 -7.44
CA ILE A 94 -7.17 -6.32 -8.41
C ILE A 94 -6.50 -7.53 -9.07
N ASP A 95 -6.62 -7.63 -10.39
CA ASP A 95 -5.95 -8.68 -11.15
C ASP A 95 -4.51 -8.28 -11.39
N LEU A 96 -3.59 -8.90 -10.67
CA LEU A 96 -2.18 -8.56 -10.76
C LEU A 96 -1.55 -8.97 -12.09
N ALA A 97 -2.12 -9.96 -12.78
CA ALA A 97 -1.65 -10.30 -14.11
C ALA A 97 -1.83 -9.12 -15.07
N GLU A 98 -2.92 -8.36 -14.94
CA GLU A 98 -3.13 -7.16 -15.74
C GLU A 98 -2.20 -6.03 -15.30
N VAL A 99 -1.97 -5.89 -13.99
CA VAL A 99 -1.10 -4.83 -13.45
C VAL A 99 0.33 -4.99 -13.94
N PHE A 100 0.84 -6.21 -13.99
CA PHE A 100 2.21 -6.49 -14.43
C PHE A 100 2.33 -6.80 -15.92
N ALA A 101 1.22 -6.84 -16.65
CA ALA A 101 1.24 -7.02 -18.09
C ALA A 101 1.86 -5.79 -18.77
N GLU A 102 2.66 -6.04 -19.80
CA GLU A 102 3.25 -4.99 -20.61
C GLU A 102 2.44 -4.71 -21.87
#